data_feba89e4234f4798bcbb683460b59b8f
#
_entry.id   feba89e4234f4798bcbb683460b59b8f
#
_cell.length_a   1.000
_cell.length_b   1.000
_cell.length_c   1.000
_cell.angle_alpha   90.00
_cell.angle_beta   90.00
_cell.angle_gamma   90.00
#
_symmetry.space_group_name_H-M   'P 1'
#
loop_
_entity.id
_entity.type
_entity.pdbx_description
1 polymer ?
#
loop_
_entity_poly.entity_id
_entity_poly.type
_entity_poly.pdbx_seq_one_letter_code
_entity_poly.pdbx_strand_id
1 'polypeptide(L)'
;MIGIDVGGANLKIVDDLGVHIHYCPLWEHAPITAQLDQYISSPDDEAVVVMSGELADCFSHKMEGISFIVDAVKKAFPHARFYGTDDLFHTKAVPQLAAANWLASAAYLKEKYPDAVLLDIGSTTADLIPLCRFADLKGLTDLKRLQNGYLVYSGMLRGNIAALLPSVVLDGITTPTSSEYFAISADAHLALGHITPADYTCDTPDRKEKNLDASLKRLARVVCADLEEIGKQGALQIAAQFWERQRELICGQVRRIAKECGTGKIIVAGIGAPLFARELNGTDLNRKLGAVAQALPAFAVREIAKRGGYF
;
A
#
# COMPACT_ATOMS: atom_id res chain seq x y z
N MET A 1 16.89 -18.39 -0.82
CA MET A 1 16.77 -16.90 -0.75
C MET A 1 15.33 -16.48 -0.62
N ILE A 2 15.01 -15.64 0.33
CA ILE A 2 13.68 -15.08 0.52
C ILE A 2 13.66 -13.56 0.28
N GLY A 3 12.54 -13.05 -0.23
CA GLY A 3 12.27 -11.62 -0.35
C GLY A 3 11.33 -11.18 0.74
N ILE A 4 11.63 -10.07 1.42
CA ILE A 4 10.87 -9.57 2.57
C ILE A 4 10.49 -8.10 2.33
N ASP A 5 9.22 -7.75 2.58
CA ASP A 5 8.73 -6.37 2.65
C ASP A 5 8.20 -6.11 4.08
N VAL A 6 8.91 -5.28 4.83
CA VAL A 6 8.54 -4.89 6.20
C VAL A 6 7.73 -3.60 6.13
N GLY A 7 6.41 -3.74 6.05
CA GLY A 7 5.48 -2.61 6.11
C GLY A 7 5.13 -2.22 7.54
N GLY A 8 4.45 -1.08 7.71
CA GLY A 8 3.99 -0.64 9.03
C GLY A 8 2.95 -1.56 9.69
N ALA A 9 2.10 -2.21 8.87
CA ALA A 9 1.00 -3.06 9.34
C ALA A 9 1.16 -4.54 8.99
N ASN A 10 1.96 -4.87 7.98
CA ASN A 10 2.10 -6.22 7.48
C ASN A 10 3.56 -6.53 7.16
N LEU A 11 3.96 -7.76 7.44
CA LEU A 11 5.17 -8.39 6.98
C LEU A 11 4.81 -9.30 5.79
N LYS A 12 5.40 -9.06 4.63
CA LYS A 12 5.16 -9.85 3.43
C LYS A 12 6.44 -10.58 3.04
N ILE A 13 6.34 -11.86 2.79
CA ILE A 13 7.46 -12.74 2.50
C ILE A 13 7.16 -13.50 1.21
N VAL A 14 8.18 -13.62 0.37
CA VAL A 14 8.14 -14.42 -0.86
C VAL A 14 9.34 -15.37 -0.88
N ASP A 15 9.05 -16.65 -0.90
CA ASP A 15 10.04 -17.73 -0.99
C ASP A 15 9.75 -18.66 -2.18
N ASP A 16 10.33 -19.86 -2.20
CA ASP A 16 10.09 -20.85 -3.26
C ASP A 16 8.75 -21.59 -3.07
N LEU A 17 8.13 -21.48 -1.91
CA LEU A 17 6.84 -22.08 -1.60
C LEU A 17 5.67 -21.14 -1.94
N GLY A 18 5.91 -19.83 -2.02
CA GLY A 18 4.90 -18.88 -2.41
C GLY A 18 4.96 -17.52 -1.71
N VAL A 19 3.78 -16.95 -1.45
CA VAL A 19 3.58 -15.65 -0.82
C VAL A 19 2.96 -15.85 0.54
N HIS A 20 3.56 -15.23 1.54
CA HIS A 20 3.10 -15.25 2.94
C HIS A 20 2.90 -13.81 3.42
N ILE A 21 1.73 -13.52 4.00
CA ILE A 21 1.40 -12.20 4.51
C ILE A 21 0.98 -12.34 5.97
N HIS A 22 1.73 -11.70 6.86
CA HIS A 22 1.47 -11.70 8.29
C HIS A 22 1.04 -10.30 8.74
N TYR A 23 0.00 -10.23 9.55
CA TYR A 23 -0.31 -9.01 10.28
C TYR A 23 0.78 -8.75 11.31
N CYS A 24 1.44 -7.61 11.19
CA CYS A 24 2.62 -7.24 11.98
C CYS A 24 2.59 -5.72 12.25
N PRO A 25 1.71 -5.26 13.15
CA PRO A 25 1.56 -3.84 13.45
C PRO A 25 2.78 -3.33 14.23
N LEU A 26 3.69 -2.64 13.57
CA LEU A 26 4.92 -2.15 14.20
C LEU A 26 4.65 -1.17 15.33
N TRP A 27 3.60 -0.37 15.24
CA TRP A 27 3.17 0.55 16.29
C TRP A 27 2.74 -0.14 17.60
N GLU A 28 2.48 -1.44 17.56
CA GLU A 28 2.21 -2.29 18.72
C GLU A 28 3.43 -3.12 19.15
N HIS A 29 4.62 -2.77 18.65
CA HIS A 29 5.86 -3.50 18.88
C HIS A 29 5.79 -4.99 18.46
N ALA A 30 5.08 -5.27 17.37
CA ALA A 30 4.95 -6.64 16.87
C ALA A 30 6.32 -7.30 16.65
N PRO A 31 6.48 -8.58 17.04
CA PRO A 31 7.76 -9.27 17.04
C PRO A 31 8.16 -9.74 15.63
N ILE A 32 8.78 -8.86 14.83
CA ILE A 32 9.26 -9.18 13.47
C ILE A 32 10.11 -10.45 13.49
N THR A 33 11.08 -10.54 14.41
CA THR A 33 12.01 -11.70 14.49
C THR A 33 11.25 -12.99 14.66
N ALA A 34 10.31 -13.08 15.61
CA ALA A 34 9.55 -14.30 15.87
C ALA A 34 8.68 -14.74 14.66
N GLN A 35 8.22 -13.78 13.85
CA GLN A 35 7.50 -14.11 12.62
C GLN A 35 8.46 -14.58 11.52
N LEU A 36 9.71 -14.13 11.50
CA LEU A 36 10.72 -14.55 10.55
C LEU A 36 11.35 -15.92 10.88
N ASP A 37 11.41 -16.28 12.16
CA ASP A 37 12.06 -17.50 12.62
C ASP A 37 11.50 -18.78 11.94
N GLN A 38 10.21 -18.78 11.59
CA GLN A 38 9.57 -19.90 10.89
C GLN A 38 10.05 -20.12 9.45
N TYR A 39 10.76 -19.14 8.87
CA TYR A 39 11.29 -19.20 7.50
C TYR A 39 12.80 -19.51 7.45
N ILE A 40 13.41 -19.73 8.59
CA ILE A 40 14.82 -20.12 8.70
C ILE A 40 14.91 -21.63 8.58
N SER A 41 15.57 -22.10 7.51
CA SER A 41 15.87 -23.54 7.34
C SER A 41 17.34 -23.85 7.60
N SER A 42 18.23 -22.85 7.42
CA SER A 42 19.67 -22.95 7.60
C SER A 42 20.25 -21.62 8.09
N PRO A 43 21.35 -21.64 8.86
CA PRO A 43 22.10 -20.43 9.23
C PRO A 43 22.59 -19.59 8.03
N ASP A 44 22.74 -20.24 6.87
CA ASP A 44 23.20 -19.62 5.62
C ASP A 44 22.02 -19.13 4.75
N ASP A 45 20.80 -19.16 5.25
CA ASP A 45 19.66 -18.67 4.50
C ASP A 45 19.79 -17.17 4.19
N GLU A 46 19.63 -16.86 2.91
CA GLU A 46 19.76 -15.50 2.39
C GLU A 46 18.41 -14.79 2.39
N ALA A 47 18.42 -13.56 2.87
CA ALA A 47 17.24 -12.68 2.82
C ALA A 47 17.59 -11.35 2.15
N VAL A 48 16.67 -10.88 1.30
CA VAL A 48 16.70 -9.52 0.73
C VAL A 48 15.45 -8.78 1.11
N VAL A 49 15.63 -7.55 1.54
CA VAL A 49 14.60 -6.81 2.30
C VAL A 49 14.36 -5.44 1.71
N VAL A 50 13.10 -5.07 1.64
CA VAL A 50 12.63 -3.69 1.51
C VAL A 50 11.81 -3.32 2.73
N MET A 51 11.68 -2.04 3.03
CA MET A 51 10.85 -1.57 4.14
C MET A 51 10.03 -0.34 3.76
N SER A 52 8.92 -0.16 4.47
CA SER A 52 8.08 1.03 4.51
C SER A 52 7.44 1.24 5.89
N GLY A 53 7.93 0.52 6.90
CA GLY A 53 7.44 0.59 8.27
C GLY A 53 8.30 1.45 9.21
N GLU A 54 9.36 2.05 8.71
CA GLU A 54 10.35 2.80 9.52
C GLU A 54 9.83 4.09 10.14
N LEU A 55 8.65 4.56 9.71
CA LEU A 55 7.99 5.75 10.25
C LEU A 55 6.71 5.38 11.04
N ALA A 56 6.63 4.16 11.58
CA ALA A 56 5.54 3.80 12.48
C ALA A 56 5.57 4.65 13.75
N ASP A 57 4.40 4.93 14.34
CA ASP A 57 4.24 5.89 15.46
C ASP A 57 5.04 5.56 16.72
N CYS A 58 5.51 4.32 16.85
CA CYS A 58 6.38 3.89 17.94
C CYS A 58 7.84 4.40 17.84
N PHE A 59 8.23 4.95 16.68
CA PHE A 59 9.59 5.47 16.47
C PHE A 59 9.62 7.00 16.50
N SER A 60 10.63 7.56 17.18
CA SER A 60 10.80 9.03 17.28
C SER A 60 11.25 9.67 15.96
N HIS A 61 11.98 8.91 15.13
CA HIS A 61 12.45 9.33 13.80
C HIS A 61 12.79 8.14 12.90
N LYS A 62 12.88 8.38 11.59
CA LYS A 62 13.10 7.31 10.59
C LYS A 62 14.32 6.42 10.86
N MET A 63 15.44 6.99 11.29
CA MET A 63 16.65 6.19 11.54
C MET A 63 16.50 5.20 12.70
N GLU A 64 15.71 5.54 13.70
CA GLU A 64 15.35 4.60 14.78
C GLU A 64 14.57 3.41 14.21
N GLY A 65 13.52 3.68 13.41
CA GLY A 65 12.75 2.62 12.75
C GLY A 65 13.57 1.78 11.77
N ILE A 66 14.44 2.40 10.97
CA ILE A 66 15.36 1.68 10.08
C ILE A 66 16.27 0.75 10.89
N SER A 67 16.91 1.26 11.95
CA SER A 67 17.81 0.47 12.80
C SER A 67 17.07 -0.69 13.45
N PHE A 68 15.88 -0.43 14.01
CA PHE A 68 15.04 -1.45 14.60
C PHE A 68 14.70 -2.58 13.59
N ILE A 69 14.27 -2.24 12.39
CA ILE A 69 13.93 -3.22 11.35
C ILE A 69 15.17 -4.01 10.90
N VAL A 70 16.29 -3.31 10.65
CA VAL A 70 17.56 -3.96 10.26
C VAL A 70 18.02 -4.95 11.32
N ASP A 71 18.02 -4.55 12.60
CA ASP A 71 18.45 -5.39 13.71
C ASP A 71 17.50 -6.59 13.91
N ALA A 72 16.18 -6.37 13.81
CA ALA A 72 15.18 -7.44 13.93
C ALA A 72 15.33 -8.48 12.83
N VAL A 73 15.52 -8.05 11.58
CA VAL A 73 15.71 -8.97 10.45
C VAL A 73 17.05 -9.70 10.58
N LYS A 74 18.12 -9.01 10.96
CA LYS A 74 19.46 -9.62 11.09
C LYS A 74 19.58 -10.63 12.22
N LYS A 75 18.72 -10.58 13.22
CA LYS A 75 18.62 -11.65 14.24
C LYS A 75 18.16 -12.96 13.62
N ALA A 76 17.24 -12.91 12.66
CA ALA A 76 16.74 -14.08 11.93
C ALA A 76 17.66 -14.46 10.75
N PHE A 77 18.13 -13.47 10.00
CA PHE A 77 18.97 -13.63 8.80
C PHE A 77 20.24 -12.78 8.91
N PRO A 78 21.33 -13.28 9.50
CA PRO A 78 22.55 -12.50 9.77
C PRO A 78 23.17 -11.85 8.51
N HIS A 79 22.99 -12.50 7.35
CA HIS A 79 23.51 -12.06 6.06
C HIS A 79 22.51 -11.25 5.22
N ALA A 80 21.37 -10.84 5.81
CA ALA A 80 20.35 -10.08 5.10
C ALA A 80 20.91 -8.80 4.46
N ARG A 81 20.43 -8.52 3.25
CA ARG A 81 20.71 -7.31 2.50
C ARG A 81 19.45 -6.49 2.30
N PHE A 82 19.58 -5.19 2.39
CA PHE A 82 18.47 -4.24 2.38
C PHE A 82 18.58 -3.34 1.15
N TYR A 83 17.53 -3.32 0.33
CA TYR A 83 17.48 -2.49 -0.86
C TYR A 83 17.05 -1.07 -0.52
N GLY A 84 17.79 -0.09 -1.07
CA GLY A 84 17.60 1.32 -0.80
C GLY A 84 16.98 2.10 -1.97
N THR A 85 16.56 3.33 -1.68
CA THR A 85 16.07 4.30 -2.68
C THR A 85 17.14 4.75 -3.67
N ASP A 86 18.41 4.46 -3.42
CA ASP A 86 19.54 4.66 -4.35
C ASP A 86 19.71 3.52 -5.38
N ASP A 87 18.80 2.52 -5.37
CA ASP A 87 18.85 1.33 -6.25
C ASP A 87 20.05 0.41 -5.93
N LEU A 88 20.50 0.41 -4.66
CA LEU A 88 21.61 -0.41 -4.19
C LEU A 88 21.21 -1.27 -2.99
N PHE A 89 21.96 -2.37 -2.78
CA PHE A 89 21.83 -3.19 -1.57
C PHE A 89 22.83 -2.76 -0.50
N HIS A 90 22.34 -2.65 0.75
CA HIS A 90 23.10 -2.28 1.93
C HIS A 90 23.09 -3.41 2.96
N THR A 91 24.15 -3.47 3.77
CA THR A 91 24.27 -4.45 4.87
C THR A 91 24.11 -3.80 6.26
N LYS A 92 23.93 -2.48 6.31
CA LYS A 92 23.80 -1.69 7.56
C LYS A 92 22.61 -0.75 7.44
N ALA A 93 22.13 -0.26 8.57
CA ALA A 93 21.13 0.79 8.65
C ALA A 93 21.68 2.09 8.03
N VAL A 94 21.06 2.54 6.94
CA VAL A 94 21.38 3.80 6.25
C VAL A 94 20.08 4.51 5.85
N PRO A 95 20.07 5.85 5.72
CA PRO A 95 18.85 6.62 5.41
C PRO A 95 18.15 6.20 4.11
N GLN A 96 18.90 5.68 3.14
CA GLN A 96 18.40 5.24 1.84
C GLN A 96 17.42 4.07 1.93
N LEU A 97 17.38 3.33 3.06
CA LEU A 97 16.47 2.20 3.24
C LEU A 97 15.02 2.66 3.48
N ALA A 98 14.81 3.92 3.88
CA ALA A 98 13.47 4.43 4.19
C ALA A 98 12.54 4.35 2.98
N ALA A 99 11.40 3.71 3.15
CA ALA A 99 10.32 3.60 2.16
C ALA A 99 10.82 3.22 0.74
N ALA A 100 11.71 2.22 0.62
CA ALA A 100 12.29 1.81 -0.66
C ALA A 100 11.48 0.73 -1.41
N ASN A 101 10.42 0.22 -0.81
CA ASN A 101 9.60 -0.88 -1.33
C ASN A 101 9.00 -0.60 -2.73
N TRP A 102 8.50 0.61 -2.97
CA TRP A 102 7.95 1.03 -4.25
C TRP A 102 9.02 1.09 -5.36
N LEU A 103 10.28 1.46 -5.00
CA LEU A 103 11.37 1.53 -5.97
C LEU A 103 11.82 0.14 -6.42
N ALA A 104 11.81 -0.85 -5.53
CA ALA A 104 12.05 -2.25 -5.89
C ALA A 104 11.01 -2.75 -6.90
N SER A 105 9.72 -2.47 -6.68
CA SER A 105 8.66 -2.78 -7.64
C SER A 105 8.91 -2.11 -8.99
N ALA A 106 9.31 -0.84 -8.99
CA ALA A 106 9.65 -0.10 -10.20
C ALA A 106 10.87 -0.68 -10.92
N ALA A 107 11.94 -0.99 -10.19
CA ALA A 107 13.18 -1.57 -10.75
C ALA A 107 12.93 -2.92 -11.43
N TYR A 108 12.08 -3.76 -10.83
CA TYR A 108 11.69 -5.04 -11.42
C TYR A 108 10.80 -4.87 -12.66
N LEU A 109 9.77 -4.00 -12.58
CA LEU A 109 8.76 -3.89 -13.64
C LEU A 109 9.23 -3.07 -14.85
N LYS A 110 10.17 -2.13 -14.68
CA LYS A 110 10.68 -1.31 -15.81
C LYS A 110 11.31 -2.14 -16.93
N GLU A 111 11.86 -3.31 -16.63
CA GLU A 111 12.46 -4.17 -17.64
C GLU A 111 11.40 -4.71 -18.61
N LYS A 112 10.22 -5.03 -18.10
CA LYS A 112 9.12 -5.57 -18.90
C LYS A 112 8.18 -4.49 -19.43
N TYR A 113 8.08 -3.37 -18.72
CA TYR A 113 7.16 -2.27 -19.01
C TYR A 113 7.88 -0.92 -18.97
N PRO A 114 8.96 -0.69 -19.78
CA PRO A 114 9.83 0.49 -19.66
C PRO A 114 9.08 1.81 -19.86
N ASP A 115 8.01 1.81 -20.66
CA ASP A 115 7.24 3.03 -21.01
C ASP A 115 5.96 3.20 -20.17
N ALA A 116 5.70 2.32 -19.19
CA ALA A 116 4.44 2.35 -18.47
C ALA A 116 4.47 3.29 -17.25
N VAL A 117 3.28 3.67 -16.80
CA VAL A 117 3.04 4.18 -15.45
C VAL A 117 2.50 3.02 -14.61
N LEU A 118 3.15 2.72 -13.49
CA LEU A 118 2.65 1.78 -12.49
C LEU A 118 1.79 2.56 -11.48
N LEU A 119 0.58 2.08 -11.27
CA LEU A 119 -0.24 2.39 -10.10
C LEU A 119 -0.23 1.16 -9.18
N ASP A 120 0.43 1.26 -8.03
CA ASP A 120 0.32 0.26 -6.97
C ASP A 120 -0.58 0.80 -5.87
N ILE A 121 -1.80 0.25 -5.77
CA ILE A 121 -2.78 0.72 -4.80
C ILE A 121 -3.00 -0.31 -3.70
N GLY A 122 -2.43 -0.03 -2.54
CA GLY A 122 -2.47 -0.86 -1.36
C GLY A 122 -3.63 -0.53 -0.41
N SER A 123 -3.46 -0.93 0.85
CA SER A 123 -4.43 -0.67 1.91
C SER A 123 -4.49 0.80 2.33
N THR A 124 -3.37 1.50 2.34
CA THR A 124 -3.23 2.85 2.90
C THR A 124 -2.94 3.89 1.82
N THR A 125 -2.12 3.55 0.83
CA THR A 125 -1.57 4.48 -0.16
C THR A 125 -1.79 4.00 -1.58
N ALA A 126 -1.66 4.92 -2.52
CA ALA A 126 -1.48 4.66 -3.94
C ALA A 126 -0.13 5.23 -4.38
N ASP A 127 0.72 4.37 -4.91
CA ASP A 127 2.02 4.68 -5.48
C ASP A 127 1.88 4.85 -6.99
N LEU A 128 2.23 6.03 -7.51
CA LEU A 128 2.12 6.38 -8.92
C LEU A 128 3.52 6.54 -9.51
N ILE A 129 3.98 5.52 -10.21
CA ILE A 129 5.39 5.37 -10.52
C ILE A 129 5.62 5.45 -12.04
N PRO A 130 6.22 6.52 -12.57
CA PRO A 130 6.59 6.64 -13.98
C PRO A 130 7.83 5.78 -14.30
N LEU A 131 7.63 4.55 -14.78
CA LEU A 131 8.73 3.64 -15.10
C LEU A 131 9.64 4.17 -16.20
N CYS A 132 9.09 4.99 -17.13
CA CYS A 132 9.83 5.69 -18.17
C CYS A 132 10.87 6.70 -17.62
N ARG A 133 10.74 7.13 -16.37
CA ARG A 133 11.62 8.10 -15.70
C ARG A 133 12.33 7.49 -14.50
N PHE A 134 12.60 6.19 -14.53
CA PHE A 134 13.15 5.46 -13.38
C PHE A 134 14.40 6.10 -12.78
N ALA A 135 15.30 6.66 -13.62
CA ALA A 135 16.51 7.31 -13.13
C ALA A 135 16.21 8.52 -12.20
N ASP A 136 15.13 9.26 -12.48
CA ASP A 136 14.71 10.44 -11.72
C ASP A 136 14.02 10.06 -10.38
N LEU A 137 13.67 8.78 -10.22
CA LEU A 137 12.99 8.28 -9.02
C LEU A 137 13.97 7.94 -7.90
N LYS A 138 15.24 7.69 -8.23
CA LYS A 138 16.24 7.30 -7.23
C LYS A 138 16.47 8.40 -6.19
N GLY A 139 16.52 8.00 -4.93
CA GLY A 139 16.71 8.91 -3.79
C GLY A 139 15.49 9.74 -3.41
N LEU A 140 14.31 9.55 -4.06
CA LEU A 140 13.10 10.24 -3.65
C LEU A 140 12.61 9.71 -2.30
N THR A 141 12.38 10.62 -1.37
CA THR A 141 11.68 10.32 -0.12
C THR A 141 10.16 10.41 -0.34
N ASP A 142 9.36 9.86 0.58
CA ASP A 142 7.90 9.97 0.53
C ASP A 142 7.41 11.43 0.51
N LEU A 143 8.08 12.32 1.25
CA LEU A 143 7.78 13.75 1.17
C LEU A 143 7.95 14.28 -0.26
N LYS A 144 9.05 13.93 -0.93
CA LYS A 144 9.28 14.33 -2.32
C LYS A 144 8.30 13.69 -3.29
N ARG A 145 7.93 12.44 -3.03
CA ARG A 145 6.92 11.74 -3.83
C ARG A 145 5.53 12.38 -3.67
N LEU A 146 5.12 12.75 -2.44
CA LEU A 146 3.90 13.52 -2.20
C LEU A 146 3.91 14.85 -2.94
N GLN A 147 5.02 15.61 -2.86
CA GLN A 147 5.19 16.90 -3.54
C GLN A 147 5.10 16.80 -5.08
N ASN A 148 5.60 15.68 -5.64
CA ASN A 148 5.57 15.42 -7.07
C ASN A 148 4.27 14.74 -7.55
N GLY A 149 3.38 14.36 -6.62
CA GLY A 149 2.17 13.59 -6.91
C GLY A 149 2.45 12.15 -7.35
N TYR A 150 3.57 11.57 -6.92
CA TYR A 150 3.93 10.16 -7.13
C TYR A 150 3.47 9.26 -5.98
N LEU A 151 2.96 9.87 -4.92
CA LEU A 151 2.34 9.20 -3.78
C LEU A 151 1.04 9.91 -3.44
N VAL A 152 -0.03 9.15 -3.31
CA VAL A 152 -1.33 9.63 -2.83
C VAL A 152 -1.68 8.85 -1.57
N TYR A 153 -1.92 9.55 -0.47
CA TYR A 153 -2.24 8.91 0.81
C TYR A 153 -3.73 8.57 0.88
N SER A 154 -4.17 7.74 -0.06
CA SER A 154 -5.53 7.21 -0.15
C SER A 154 -5.49 5.83 -0.79
N GLY A 155 -5.68 4.81 0.05
CA GLY A 155 -5.73 3.41 -0.37
C GLY A 155 -7.13 2.82 -0.20
N MET A 156 -7.22 1.50 -0.39
CA MET A 156 -8.51 0.79 -0.40
C MET A 156 -9.11 0.56 0.99
N LEU A 157 -8.31 0.60 2.09
CA LEU A 157 -8.80 0.16 3.39
C LEU A 157 -8.75 1.22 4.50
N ARG A 158 -7.65 1.96 4.65
CA ARG A 158 -7.33 2.68 5.89
C ARG A 158 -7.57 4.19 5.87
N GLY A 159 -7.97 4.77 4.76
CA GLY A 159 -8.22 6.21 4.66
C GLY A 159 -9.47 6.65 5.44
N ASN A 160 -9.39 7.71 6.25
CA ASN A 160 -10.57 8.32 6.84
C ASN A 160 -11.45 8.95 5.73
N ILE A 161 -12.74 8.64 5.71
CA ILE A 161 -13.70 9.18 4.74
C ILE A 161 -13.67 10.72 4.75
N ALA A 162 -13.73 11.33 5.92
CA ALA A 162 -13.80 12.79 6.08
C ALA A 162 -12.52 13.51 5.64
N ALA A 163 -11.37 12.83 5.61
CA ALA A 163 -10.13 13.44 5.13
C ALA A 163 -10.15 13.72 3.62
N LEU A 164 -10.91 12.94 2.86
CA LEU A 164 -11.04 13.08 1.41
C LEU A 164 -12.33 13.78 0.99
N LEU A 165 -13.35 13.71 1.84
CA LEU A 165 -14.70 14.15 1.56
C LEU A 165 -15.17 15.14 2.63
N PRO A 166 -14.89 16.45 2.50
CA PRO A 166 -15.22 17.45 3.51
C PRO A 166 -16.72 17.74 3.60
N SER A 167 -17.49 17.37 2.59
CA SER A 167 -18.94 17.43 2.55
C SER A 167 -19.50 16.39 1.60
N VAL A 168 -20.76 16.03 1.80
CA VAL A 168 -21.55 15.13 0.94
C VAL A 168 -22.86 15.79 0.56
N VAL A 169 -23.46 15.33 -0.52
CA VAL A 169 -24.83 15.72 -0.91
C VAL A 169 -25.77 14.58 -0.54
N LEU A 170 -26.72 14.85 0.35
CA LEU A 170 -27.80 13.95 0.75
C LEU A 170 -29.13 14.63 0.45
N ASP A 171 -29.97 13.96 -0.33
CA ASP A 171 -31.28 14.48 -0.76
C ASP A 171 -31.22 15.90 -1.35
N GLY A 172 -30.15 16.19 -2.10
CA GLY A 172 -29.92 17.49 -2.72
C GLY A 172 -29.31 18.55 -1.79
N ILE A 173 -29.08 18.25 -0.52
CA ILE A 173 -28.55 19.17 0.50
C ILE A 173 -27.06 18.87 0.72
N THR A 174 -26.21 19.89 0.56
CA THR A 174 -24.78 19.79 0.90
C THR A 174 -24.63 19.77 2.42
N THR A 175 -24.12 18.66 2.93
CA THR A 175 -23.96 18.38 4.36
C THR A 175 -22.48 18.25 4.68
N PRO A 176 -21.91 19.05 5.61
CA PRO A 176 -20.53 18.88 6.06
C PRO A 176 -20.34 17.51 6.73
N THR A 177 -19.12 16.94 6.56
CA THR A 177 -18.76 15.71 7.25
C THR A 177 -18.06 16.00 8.57
N SER A 178 -18.25 15.11 9.55
CA SER A 178 -17.51 15.12 10.80
C SER A 178 -16.05 14.73 10.57
N SER A 179 -15.12 15.44 11.21
CA SER A 179 -13.69 15.09 11.18
C SER A 179 -13.34 13.85 12.01
N GLU A 180 -14.29 13.35 12.82
CA GLU A 180 -14.10 12.15 13.63
C GLU A 180 -13.83 10.90 12.78
N TYR A 181 -13.09 9.96 13.37
CA TYR A 181 -12.72 8.71 12.72
C TYR A 181 -13.85 7.68 12.76
N PHE A 182 -15.00 8.02 12.13
CA PHE A 182 -16.20 7.18 12.15
C PHE A 182 -16.23 6.10 11.10
N ALA A 183 -15.70 6.39 9.91
CA ALA A 183 -15.66 5.44 8.79
C ALA A 183 -14.37 5.58 7.99
N ILE A 184 -13.95 4.48 7.36
CA ILE A 184 -12.73 4.41 6.55
C ILE A 184 -13.03 3.93 5.12
N SER A 185 -12.03 4.06 4.25
CA SER A 185 -12.17 3.65 2.84
C SER A 185 -12.71 2.23 2.67
N ALA A 186 -12.31 1.29 3.55
CA ALA A 186 -12.84 -0.07 3.52
C ALA A 186 -14.36 -0.14 3.70
N ASP A 187 -14.96 0.74 4.53
CA ASP A 187 -16.40 0.78 4.70
C ASP A 187 -17.12 1.20 3.42
N ALA A 188 -16.59 2.22 2.74
CA ALA A 188 -17.15 2.66 1.47
C ALA A 188 -16.98 1.60 0.38
N HIS A 189 -15.77 1.02 0.26
CA HIS A 189 -15.52 -0.01 -0.75
C HIS A 189 -16.30 -1.30 -0.51
N LEU A 190 -16.48 -1.70 0.76
CA LEU A 190 -17.31 -2.86 1.11
C LEU A 190 -18.79 -2.57 0.80
N ALA A 191 -19.30 -1.38 1.14
CA ALA A 191 -20.68 -0.97 0.86
C ALA A 191 -20.99 -0.95 -0.65
N LEU A 192 -19.99 -0.61 -1.48
CA LEU A 192 -20.11 -0.59 -2.95
C LEU A 192 -19.78 -1.94 -3.62
N GLY A 193 -19.39 -2.96 -2.86
CA GLY A 193 -18.99 -4.26 -3.40
C GLY A 193 -17.65 -4.26 -4.15
N HIS A 194 -16.79 -3.27 -3.92
CA HIS A 194 -15.45 -3.20 -4.51
C HIS A 194 -14.47 -4.15 -3.82
N ILE A 195 -14.70 -4.47 -2.55
CA ILE A 195 -13.98 -5.45 -1.74
C ILE A 195 -14.96 -6.39 -1.06
N THR A 196 -14.47 -7.56 -0.63
CA THR A 196 -15.22 -8.51 0.19
C THR A 196 -14.89 -8.32 1.68
N PRO A 197 -15.67 -8.89 2.62
CA PRO A 197 -15.30 -8.90 4.04
C PRO A 197 -13.93 -9.53 4.32
N ALA A 198 -13.48 -10.48 3.50
CA ALA A 198 -12.17 -11.10 3.62
C ALA A 198 -11.02 -10.13 3.26
N ASP A 199 -11.26 -9.20 2.33
CA ASP A 199 -10.29 -8.17 1.95
C ASP A 199 -10.16 -7.05 2.99
N TYR A 200 -11.13 -6.91 3.90
CA TYR A 200 -11.14 -5.91 4.96
C TYR A 200 -10.23 -6.34 6.12
N THR A 201 -8.92 -6.35 5.89
CA THR A 201 -7.92 -6.92 6.81
C THR A 201 -7.52 -5.99 7.96
N CYS A 202 -7.74 -4.67 7.86
CA CYS A 202 -7.43 -3.73 8.95
C CYS A 202 -8.54 -3.64 10.00
N ASP A 203 -8.24 -3.05 11.16
CA ASP A 203 -9.22 -2.80 12.20
C ASP A 203 -10.29 -1.81 11.75
N THR A 204 -11.51 -1.97 12.27
CA THR A 204 -12.60 -1.03 12.07
C THR A 204 -12.52 0.12 13.08
N PRO A 205 -13.00 1.33 12.74
CA PRO A 205 -12.98 2.47 13.67
C PRO A 205 -13.64 2.19 15.02
N ASP A 206 -14.71 1.42 15.02
CA ASP A 206 -15.50 1.09 16.21
C ASP A 206 -15.21 -0.30 16.80
N ARG A 207 -14.20 -1.02 16.25
CA ARG A 207 -13.79 -2.39 16.62
C ARG A 207 -14.91 -3.42 16.53
N LYS A 208 -15.90 -3.17 15.64
CA LYS A 208 -17.04 -4.07 15.38
C LYS A 208 -16.84 -4.83 14.06
N GLU A 209 -17.90 -5.53 13.64
CA GLU A 209 -17.87 -6.44 12.51
C GLU A 209 -17.46 -5.77 11.18
N LYS A 210 -16.81 -6.55 10.33
CA LYS A 210 -16.39 -6.20 8.97
C LYS A 210 -17.41 -6.70 7.95
N ASN A 211 -18.66 -6.24 8.06
CA ASN A 211 -19.76 -6.61 7.17
C ASN A 211 -20.50 -5.39 6.65
N LEU A 212 -21.39 -5.60 5.68
CA LEU A 212 -22.12 -4.53 5.02
C LEU A 212 -22.95 -3.68 5.99
N ASP A 213 -23.69 -4.31 6.90
CA ASP A 213 -24.57 -3.58 7.83
C ASP A 213 -23.77 -2.67 8.78
N ALA A 214 -22.66 -3.19 9.34
CA ALA A 214 -21.79 -2.41 10.20
C ALA A 214 -21.10 -1.27 9.45
N SER A 215 -20.68 -1.50 8.20
CA SER A 215 -20.08 -0.47 7.34
C SER A 215 -21.07 0.66 7.02
N LEU A 216 -22.32 0.33 6.70
CA LEU A 216 -23.36 1.33 6.47
C LEU A 216 -23.65 2.17 7.72
N LYS A 217 -23.64 1.56 8.91
CA LYS A 217 -23.79 2.29 10.19
C LYS A 217 -22.63 3.25 10.45
N ARG A 218 -21.39 2.85 10.14
CA ARG A 218 -20.21 3.72 10.24
C ARG A 218 -20.28 4.89 9.25
N LEU A 219 -20.68 4.62 8.01
CA LEU A 219 -20.87 5.65 6.99
C LEU A 219 -21.92 6.70 7.39
N ALA A 220 -23.06 6.29 7.99
CA ALA A 220 -24.06 7.23 8.46
C ALA A 220 -23.49 8.20 9.50
N ARG A 221 -22.62 7.73 10.40
CA ARG A 221 -22.00 8.58 11.43
C ARG A 221 -21.11 9.69 10.87
N VAL A 222 -20.63 9.55 9.63
CA VAL A 222 -19.81 10.59 8.97
C VAL A 222 -20.55 11.94 8.89
N VAL A 223 -21.89 11.91 8.85
CA VAL A 223 -22.75 13.10 8.88
C VAL A 223 -23.50 13.24 10.21
N CYS A 224 -23.00 12.62 11.28
CA CYS A 224 -23.60 12.61 12.62
C CYS A 224 -25.03 12.03 12.66
N ALA A 225 -25.38 11.14 11.73
CA ALA A 225 -26.66 10.45 11.63
C ALA A 225 -26.54 8.96 11.91
N ASP A 226 -27.66 8.26 11.99
CA ASP A 226 -27.74 6.81 11.98
C ASP A 226 -28.51 6.29 10.74
N LEU A 227 -28.65 4.97 10.63
CA LEU A 227 -29.39 4.37 9.51
C LEU A 227 -30.91 4.54 9.60
N GLU A 228 -31.45 4.88 10.75
CA GLU A 228 -32.90 5.18 10.91
C GLU A 228 -33.18 6.55 10.30
N GLU A 229 -32.25 7.51 10.44
CA GLU A 229 -32.38 8.86 9.93
C GLU A 229 -32.12 8.98 8.41
N ILE A 230 -30.99 8.45 7.89
CA ILE A 230 -30.62 8.62 6.47
C ILE A 230 -30.90 7.39 5.60
N GLY A 231 -31.27 6.28 6.21
CA GLY A 231 -31.51 5.02 5.54
C GLY A 231 -30.26 4.41 4.92
N LYS A 232 -30.40 3.18 4.41
CA LYS A 232 -29.35 2.50 3.65
C LYS A 232 -28.92 3.30 2.40
N GLN A 233 -29.88 3.97 1.76
CA GLN A 233 -29.61 4.74 0.55
C GLN A 233 -28.70 5.94 0.82
N GLY A 234 -28.93 6.68 1.91
CA GLY A 234 -28.07 7.80 2.30
C GLY A 234 -26.63 7.35 2.61
N ALA A 235 -26.46 6.23 3.33
CA ALA A 235 -25.14 5.67 3.58
C ALA A 235 -24.40 5.23 2.28
N LEU A 236 -25.13 4.65 1.31
CA LEU A 236 -24.59 4.32 -0.01
C LEU A 236 -24.24 5.55 -0.84
N GLN A 237 -24.98 6.66 -0.71
CA GLN A 237 -24.65 7.93 -1.36
C GLN A 237 -23.32 8.50 -0.81
N ILE A 238 -23.07 8.38 0.50
CA ILE A 238 -21.78 8.77 1.11
C ILE A 238 -20.65 7.92 0.53
N ALA A 239 -20.83 6.60 0.48
CA ALA A 239 -19.83 5.69 -0.09
C ALA A 239 -19.53 6.01 -1.56
N ALA A 240 -20.56 6.25 -2.37
CA ALA A 240 -20.41 6.57 -3.79
C ALA A 240 -19.65 7.88 -4.02
N GLN A 241 -19.96 8.93 -3.24
CA GLN A 241 -19.26 10.22 -3.33
C GLN A 241 -17.80 10.11 -2.87
N PHE A 242 -17.52 9.30 -1.84
CA PHE A 242 -16.14 8.99 -1.46
C PHE A 242 -15.38 8.31 -2.60
N TRP A 243 -15.96 7.27 -3.19
CA TRP A 243 -15.35 6.57 -4.32
C TRP A 243 -15.08 7.50 -5.49
N GLU A 244 -16.05 8.31 -5.88
CA GLU A 244 -15.90 9.26 -6.97
C GLU A 244 -14.73 10.21 -6.72
N ARG A 245 -14.64 10.77 -5.51
CA ARG A 245 -13.56 11.68 -5.13
C ARG A 245 -12.19 10.99 -5.13
N GLN A 246 -12.11 9.76 -4.61
CA GLN A 246 -10.88 8.98 -4.62
C GLN A 246 -10.46 8.62 -6.06
N ARG A 247 -11.41 8.20 -6.87
CA ARG A 247 -11.20 7.88 -8.27
C ARG A 247 -10.68 9.08 -9.07
N GLU A 248 -11.30 10.24 -8.92
CA GLU A 248 -10.86 11.47 -9.56
C GLU A 248 -9.43 11.85 -9.17
N LEU A 249 -9.12 11.79 -7.87
CA LEU A 249 -7.81 12.11 -7.33
C LEU A 249 -6.74 11.19 -7.92
N ILE A 250 -6.90 9.89 -7.79
CA ILE A 250 -5.89 8.90 -8.20
C ILE A 250 -5.80 8.84 -9.73
N CYS A 251 -6.92 8.65 -10.43
CA CYS A 251 -6.90 8.55 -11.89
C CYS A 251 -6.47 9.85 -12.56
N GLY A 252 -6.81 11.00 -11.99
CA GLY A 252 -6.35 12.31 -12.45
C GLY A 252 -4.83 12.42 -12.41
N GLN A 253 -4.21 12.02 -11.29
CA GLN A 253 -2.76 12.02 -11.15
C GLN A 253 -2.08 11.01 -12.09
N VAL A 254 -2.61 9.79 -12.22
CA VAL A 254 -2.07 8.79 -13.16
C VAL A 254 -2.10 9.32 -14.59
N ARG A 255 -3.20 9.93 -15.03
CA ARG A 255 -3.32 10.51 -16.38
C ARG A 255 -2.36 11.67 -16.59
N ARG A 256 -2.15 12.52 -15.57
CA ARG A 256 -1.14 13.59 -15.61
C ARG A 256 0.26 13.03 -15.85
N ILE A 257 0.67 12.04 -15.04
CA ILE A 257 1.98 11.39 -15.15
C ILE A 257 2.13 10.70 -16.51
N ALA A 258 1.11 9.97 -16.96
CA ALA A 258 1.12 9.29 -18.26
C ALA A 258 1.30 10.29 -19.41
N LYS A 259 0.65 11.44 -19.34
CA LYS A 259 0.84 12.54 -20.31
C LYS A 259 2.27 13.08 -20.28
N GLU A 260 2.84 13.30 -19.11
CA GLU A 260 4.24 13.76 -18.93
C GLU A 260 5.25 12.74 -19.48
N CYS A 261 4.94 11.46 -19.39
CA CYS A 261 5.72 10.33 -19.95
C CYS A 261 5.48 10.12 -21.46
N GLY A 262 4.49 10.77 -22.05
CA GLY A 262 4.12 10.52 -23.46
C GLY A 262 3.60 9.12 -23.70
N THR A 263 2.95 8.48 -22.71
CA THR A 263 2.51 7.09 -22.77
C THR A 263 1.01 6.91 -22.46
N GLY A 264 0.40 5.91 -23.07
CA GLY A 264 -0.93 5.41 -22.67
C GLY A 264 -0.88 4.07 -21.93
N LYS A 265 0.33 3.53 -21.66
CA LYS A 265 0.49 2.24 -20.99
C LYS A 265 0.41 2.42 -19.48
N ILE A 266 -0.65 1.89 -18.88
CA ILE A 266 -0.86 1.90 -17.43
C ILE A 266 -0.92 0.45 -16.95
N ILE A 267 -0.18 0.13 -15.91
CA ILE A 267 -0.20 -1.16 -15.21
C ILE A 267 -0.62 -0.92 -13.77
N VAL A 268 -1.45 -1.78 -13.24
CA VAL A 268 -2.04 -1.60 -11.91
C VAL A 268 -1.80 -2.83 -11.07
N ALA A 269 -1.29 -2.64 -9.85
CA ALA A 269 -1.01 -3.67 -8.86
C ALA A 269 -1.71 -3.36 -7.52
N GLY A 270 -1.66 -4.29 -6.60
CA GLY A 270 -2.20 -4.15 -5.25
C GLY A 270 -3.69 -4.49 -5.14
N ILE A 271 -4.26 -4.32 -3.96
CA ILE A 271 -5.64 -4.70 -3.64
C ILE A 271 -6.68 -3.99 -4.53
N GLY A 272 -6.40 -2.75 -4.94
CA GLY A 272 -7.29 -1.97 -5.83
C GLY A 272 -7.12 -2.25 -7.32
N ALA A 273 -6.20 -3.14 -7.73
CA ALA A 273 -5.88 -3.34 -9.14
C ALA A 273 -7.09 -3.71 -10.02
N PRO A 274 -8.00 -4.61 -9.63
CA PRO A 274 -9.14 -4.96 -10.47
C PRO A 274 -10.07 -3.78 -10.76
N LEU A 275 -10.22 -2.87 -9.79
CA LEU A 275 -11.05 -1.69 -9.88
C LEU A 275 -10.39 -0.60 -10.74
N PHE A 276 -9.17 -0.20 -10.39
CA PHE A 276 -8.48 0.91 -11.05
C PHE A 276 -7.95 0.57 -12.45
N ALA A 277 -7.63 -0.71 -12.73
CA ALA A 277 -7.29 -1.12 -14.08
C ALA A 277 -8.46 -0.91 -15.06
N ARG A 278 -9.68 -1.16 -14.60
CA ARG A 278 -10.91 -0.88 -15.40
C ARG A 278 -11.10 0.61 -15.62
N GLU A 279 -10.97 1.44 -14.57
CA GLU A 279 -11.14 2.90 -14.64
C GLU A 279 -10.09 3.61 -15.52
N LEU A 280 -8.90 3.04 -15.61
CA LEU A 280 -7.77 3.58 -16.35
C LEU A 280 -7.55 2.90 -17.72
N ASN A 281 -8.38 1.91 -18.07
CA ASN A 281 -8.15 1.03 -19.22
C ASN A 281 -6.71 0.45 -19.22
N GLY A 282 -6.23 0.10 -18.02
CA GLY A 282 -4.88 -0.38 -17.75
C GLY A 282 -4.80 -1.91 -17.68
N THR A 283 -3.58 -2.40 -17.53
CA THR A 283 -3.33 -3.83 -17.33
C THR A 283 -3.38 -4.17 -15.85
N ASP A 284 -4.27 -5.05 -15.44
CA ASP A 284 -4.33 -5.63 -14.10
C ASP A 284 -3.20 -6.64 -13.92
N LEU A 285 -2.19 -6.29 -13.11
CA LEU A 285 -1.04 -7.16 -12.81
C LEU A 285 -1.43 -8.32 -11.88
N ASN A 286 -2.47 -8.20 -11.07
CA ASN A 286 -2.92 -9.30 -10.21
C ASN A 286 -3.34 -10.52 -11.04
N ARG A 287 -3.93 -10.30 -12.22
CA ARG A 287 -4.27 -11.39 -13.15
C ARG A 287 -3.06 -12.06 -13.77
N LYS A 288 -1.93 -11.32 -13.91
CA LYS A 288 -0.69 -11.84 -14.52
C LYS A 288 0.25 -12.48 -13.52
N LEU A 289 0.31 -11.93 -12.31
CA LEU A 289 1.26 -12.32 -11.26
C LEU A 289 0.62 -13.21 -10.19
N GLY A 290 -0.73 -13.31 -10.17
CA GLY A 290 -1.43 -14.08 -9.15
C GLY A 290 -1.16 -13.55 -7.73
N ALA A 291 -0.95 -14.45 -6.77
CA ALA A 291 -0.71 -14.09 -5.38
C ALA A 291 0.51 -13.17 -5.18
N VAL A 292 1.52 -13.26 -6.06
CA VAL A 292 2.73 -12.42 -6.00
C VAL A 292 2.42 -10.93 -6.08
N ALA A 293 1.36 -10.53 -6.78
CA ALA A 293 0.96 -9.12 -6.90
C ALA A 293 0.64 -8.47 -5.54
N GLN A 294 0.20 -9.26 -4.55
CA GLN A 294 -0.10 -8.77 -3.20
C GLN A 294 1.16 -8.50 -2.37
N ALA A 295 2.30 -9.07 -2.80
CA ALA A 295 3.61 -8.90 -2.17
C ALA A 295 4.65 -8.46 -3.22
N LEU A 296 4.24 -7.61 -4.17
CA LEU A 296 5.08 -7.19 -5.29
C LEU A 296 6.44 -6.63 -4.85
N PRO A 297 6.58 -5.78 -3.82
CA PRO A 297 7.89 -5.31 -3.38
C PRO A 297 8.82 -6.44 -2.89
N ALA A 298 8.30 -7.39 -2.09
CA ALA A 298 9.07 -8.55 -1.61
C ALA A 298 9.50 -9.46 -2.75
N PHE A 299 8.62 -9.70 -3.71
CA PHE A 299 8.94 -10.46 -4.91
C PHE A 299 9.98 -9.73 -5.77
N ALA A 300 9.77 -8.44 -6.00
CA ALA A 300 10.65 -7.62 -6.83
C ALA A 300 12.09 -7.59 -6.30
N VAL A 301 12.28 -7.33 -5.00
CA VAL A 301 13.62 -7.29 -4.40
C VAL A 301 14.33 -8.64 -4.49
N ARG A 302 13.57 -9.74 -4.35
CA ARG A 302 14.09 -11.10 -4.53
C ARG A 302 14.59 -11.34 -5.96
N GLU A 303 13.80 -10.97 -6.94
CA GLU A 303 14.15 -11.14 -8.35
C GLU A 303 15.31 -10.24 -8.78
N ILE A 304 15.39 -9.01 -8.26
CA ILE A 304 16.54 -8.11 -8.50
C ILE A 304 17.83 -8.75 -7.95
N ALA A 305 17.79 -9.26 -6.73
CA ALA A 305 18.96 -9.87 -6.10
C ALA A 305 19.44 -11.13 -6.85
N LYS A 306 18.53 -12.00 -7.29
CA LYS A 306 18.87 -13.19 -8.09
C LYS A 306 19.58 -12.85 -9.40
N ARG A 307 19.15 -11.77 -10.09
CA ARG A 307 19.74 -11.35 -11.37
C ARG A 307 21.10 -10.68 -11.20
N GLY A 308 21.27 -9.91 -10.13
CA GLY A 308 22.50 -9.15 -9.87
C GLY A 308 23.66 -9.98 -9.32
N GLY A 309 23.46 -11.26 -9.01
CA GLY A 309 24.49 -12.11 -8.42
C GLY A 309 25.04 -11.56 -7.10
N TYR A 310 24.19 -10.95 -6.28
CA TYR A 310 24.58 -10.27 -5.03
C TYR A 310 24.94 -11.25 -3.88
N PHE A 311 24.89 -12.55 -4.11
CA PHE A 311 25.25 -13.61 -3.16
C PHE A 311 26.23 -14.60 -3.78
#